data_9d659b1f39553d9b4751e8ec916be663
#
_entry.id   9d659b1f39553d9b4751e8ec916be663
#
_cell.length_a   1.000
_cell.length_b   1.000
_cell.length_c   1.000
_cell.angle_alpha   90.00
_cell.angle_beta   90.00
_cell.angle_gamma   90.00
#
_symmetry.space_group_name_H-M   'P 1'
#
loop_
_entity.id
_entity.type
_entity.pdbx_description
1 polymer ?
#
loop_
_entity_poly.entity_id
_entity_poly.type
_entity_poly.pdbx_seq_one_letter_code
_entity_poly.pdbx_strand_id
1 'polypeptide(L)'
;VATGDESYYAPVLRNLEMMLTYIDPDDSIFTNNSTRWDMGKKIYPREYYLEYLYMGYTCRKPELLDAANAIMQMVERHALRSFDCLINLMLLPELAALEHEGCAAPTNYHKYYEGSGIVRCRRGSWSYTILNNSPSFLFFQHGDFTLTVRIGASFCEHRNFVPATLAPKDGGYALHQTMTGWYYLP
;
A
#
# COMPACT_ATOMS: atom_id res chain seq x y z
N VAL A 1 0.64 20.35 12.25
CA VAL A 1 -0.28 21.28 12.92
C VAL A 1 0.38 21.89 14.14
N ALA A 2 0.79 21.12 15.12
CA ALA A 2 1.29 21.65 16.40
C ALA A 2 2.54 22.54 16.28
N THR A 3 3.39 22.32 15.30
CA THR A 3 4.65 23.07 15.13
C THR A 3 4.58 24.15 14.06
N GLY A 4 3.60 24.11 13.16
CA GLY A 4 3.54 24.97 11.97
C GLY A 4 4.69 24.73 10.97
N ASP A 5 5.45 23.66 11.12
CA ASP A 5 6.60 23.35 10.26
C ASP A 5 6.15 22.58 9.01
N GLU A 6 6.13 23.26 7.88
CA GLU A 6 5.71 22.70 6.58
C GLU A 6 6.73 21.72 5.97
N SER A 7 7.95 21.62 6.51
CA SER A 7 8.95 20.67 6.02
C SER A 7 8.49 19.22 6.11
N TYR A 8 7.57 18.93 7.02
CA TYR A 8 6.95 17.61 7.16
C TYR A 8 5.93 17.26 6.06
N TYR A 9 5.42 18.23 5.29
CA TYR A 9 4.39 17.96 4.29
C TYR A 9 4.89 17.09 3.15
N ALA A 10 6.08 17.33 2.63
CA ALA A 10 6.61 16.56 1.50
C ALA A 10 6.77 15.06 1.79
N PRO A 11 7.35 14.61 2.93
CA PRO A 11 7.39 13.19 3.27
C PRO A 11 6.00 12.59 3.54
N VAL A 12 5.08 13.33 4.15
CA VAL A 12 3.70 12.87 4.37
C VAL A 12 2.97 12.68 3.05
N LEU A 13 3.04 13.64 2.14
CA LEU A 13 2.44 13.54 0.80
C LEU A 13 2.95 12.31 0.05
N ARG A 14 4.27 12.08 0.02
CA ARG A 14 4.83 10.88 -0.61
C ARG A 14 4.31 9.59 -0.01
N ASN A 15 4.13 9.55 1.30
CA ASN A 15 3.57 8.39 1.98
C ASN A 15 2.10 8.17 1.58
N LEU A 16 1.28 9.22 1.61
CA LEU A 16 -0.12 9.15 1.22
C LEU A 16 -0.30 8.75 -0.26
N GLU A 17 0.49 9.32 -1.17
CA GLU A 17 0.51 8.93 -2.58
C GLU A 17 0.90 7.45 -2.76
N MET A 18 1.87 6.95 -1.99
CA MET A 18 2.23 5.55 -1.98
C MET A 18 1.08 4.69 -1.45
N MET A 19 0.44 5.09 -0.35
CA MET A 19 -0.66 4.33 0.28
C MET A 19 -1.86 4.16 -0.65
N LEU A 20 -2.16 5.11 -1.53
CA LEU A 20 -3.19 4.94 -2.56
C LEU A 20 -2.90 3.76 -3.49
N THR A 21 -1.63 3.45 -3.73
CA THR A 21 -1.25 2.30 -4.55
C THR A 21 -1.25 0.97 -3.77
N TYR A 22 -1.48 1.01 -2.46
CA TYR A 22 -1.63 -0.19 -1.64
C TYR A 22 -3.08 -0.69 -1.56
N ILE A 23 -4.04 0.09 -2.06
CA ILE A 23 -5.46 -0.29 -2.07
C ILE A 23 -5.70 -1.29 -3.21
N ASP A 24 -6.10 -2.50 -2.84
CA ASP A 24 -6.45 -3.57 -3.76
C ASP A 24 -7.89 -3.43 -4.32
N PRO A 25 -8.26 -4.18 -5.37
CA PRO A 25 -9.58 -4.08 -5.99
C PRO A 25 -10.77 -4.33 -5.06
N ASP A 26 -10.56 -5.04 -3.95
CA ASP A 26 -11.56 -5.32 -2.92
C ASP A 26 -11.57 -4.27 -1.78
N ASP A 27 -10.99 -3.09 -2.03
CA ASP A 27 -10.83 -1.96 -1.11
C ASP A 27 -9.90 -2.24 0.10
N SER A 28 -9.32 -3.43 0.21
CA SER A 28 -8.37 -3.71 1.28
C SER A 28 -6.98 -3.15 0.99
N ILE A 29 -6.19 -2.96 2.04
CA ILE A 29 -4.78 -2.58 1.93
C ILE A 29 -3.94 -3.85 1.75
N PHE A 30 -2.98 -3.84 0.82
CA PHE A 30 -1.98 -4.87 0.73
C PHE A 30 -1.05 -4.85 1.95
N THR A 31 -1.07 -5.91 2.75
CA THR A 31 -0.37 -6.01 4.04
C THR A 31 0.70 -7.09 4.08
N ASN A 32 0.90 -7.86 3.00
CA ASN A 32 1.84 -9.00 3.02
C ASN A 32 3.33 -8.61 3.15
N ASN A 33 3.66 -7.33 2.96
CA ASN A 33 4.99 -6.78 3.22
C ASN A 33 5.10 -6.06 4.57
N SER A 34 4.04 -6.06 5.37
CA SER A 34 4.08 -5.51 6.72
C SER A 34 4.96 -6.36 7.63
N THR A 35 5.69 -5.72 8.54
CA THR A 35 6.45 -6.36 9.61
C THR A 35 5.72 -6.31 10.96
N ARG A 36 4.46 -5.91 10.96
CA ARG A 36 3.64 -5.67 12.14
C ARG A 36 2.55 -6.76 12.29
N TRP A 37 1.68 -6.57 13.27
CA TRP A 37 0.56 -7.45 13.60
C TRP A 37 -0.46 -7.65 12.46
N ASP A 38 -0.47 -6.75 11.48
CA ASP A 38 -1.39 -6.71 10.34
C ASP A 38 -0.90 -7.50 9.12
N MET A 39 0.30 -8.06 9.17
CA MET A 39 0.86 -8.84 8.05
C MET A 39 -0.11 -9.93 7.57
N GLY A 40 -0.48 -9.88 6.29
CA GLY A 40 -1.39 -10.81 5.64
C GLY A 40 -2.86 -10.72 6.09
N LYS A 41 -3.23 -9.71 6.87
CA LYS A 41 -4.62 -9.49 7.29
C LYS A 41 -5.34 -8.57 6.33
N LYS A 42 -6.63 -8.81 6.15
CA LYS A 42 -7.51 -7.92 5.40
C LYS A 42 -7.84 -6.70 6.25
N ILE A 43 -7.28 -5.54 5.87
CA ILE A 43 -7.46 -4.25 6.54
C ILE A 43 -7.89 -3.23 5.50
N TYR A 44 -8.74 -2.31 5.89
CA TYR A 44 -9.25 -1.24 5.04
C TYR A 44 -8.60 0.10 5.39
N PRO A 45 -8.48 1.06 4.44
CA PRO A 45 -7.74 2.31 4.62
C PRO A 45 -8.45 3.37 5.49
N ARG A 46 -9.45 2.99 6.28
CA ARG A 46 -10.31 3.92 7.05
C ARG A 46 -9.52 4.92 7.92
N GLU A 47 -8.42 4.45 8.52
CA GLU A 47 -7.60 5.28 9.42
C GLU A 47 -6.87 6.42 8.68
N TYR A 48 -6.73 6.32 7.36
CA TYR A 48 -6.10 7.34 6.52
C TYR A 48 -7.04 8.45 6.06
N TYR A 49 -8.33 8.37 6.36
CA TYR A 49 -9.32 9.37 5.93
C TYR A 49 -8.92 10.78 6.34
N LEU A 50 -8.62 10.97 7.62
CA LEU A 50 -8.32 12.29 8.17
C LEU A 50 -7.03 12.86 7.60
N GLU A 51 -6.02 12.02 7.39
CA GLU A 51 -4.75 12.41 6.80
C GLU A 51 -4.92 12.90 5.36
N TYR A 52 -5.73 12.20 4.55
CA TYR A 52 -6.05 12.65 3.19
C TYR A 52 -6.84 13.94 3.20
N LEU A 53 -7.86 14.05 4.05
CA LEU A 53 -8.68 15.25 4.19
C LEU A 53 -7.82 16.46 4.59
N TYR A 54 -7.02 16.32 5.64
CA TYR A 54 -6.15 17.37 6.14
C TYR A 54 -5.11 17.82 5.12
N MET A 55 -4.39 16.88 4.51
CA MET A 55 -3.35 17.21 3.55
C MET A 55 -3.94 17.72 2.23
N GLY A 56 -5.09 17.21 1.81
CA GLY A 56 -5.83 17.71 0.65
C GLY A 56 -6.25 19.17 0.82
N TYR A 57 -6.79 19.51 1.99
CA TYR A 57 -7.16 20.86 2.34
C TYR A 57 -5.94 21.79 2.45
N THR A 58 -4.98 21.41 3.29
CA THR A 58 -3.81 22.26 3.63
C THR A 58 -2.91 22.49 2.42
N CYS A 59 -2.66 21.47 1.60
CA CYS A 59 -1.79 21.56 0.43
C CYS A 59 -2.54 21.91 -0.86
N ARG A 60 -3.86 22.14 -0.80
CA ARG A 60 -4.74 22.43 -1.94
C ARG A 60 -4.64 21.38 -3.06
N LYS A 61 -4.69 20.09 -2.64
CA LYS A 61 -4.61 18.93 -3.52
C LYS A 61 -5.98 18.25 -3.62
N PRO A 62 -6.81 18.59 -4.61
CA PRO A 62 -8.16 18.00 -4.74
C PRO A 62 -8.13 16.49 -4.90
N GLU A 63 -7.08 15.92 -5.51
CA GLU A 63 -6.91 14.48 -5.65
C GLU A 63 -6.81 13.72 -4.30
N LEU A 64 -6.35 14.39 -3.24
CA LEU A 64 -6.35 13.81 -1.90
C LEU A 64 -7.73 13.93 -1.23
N LEU A 65 -8.49 14.97 -1.53
CA LEU A 65 -9.88 15.09 -1.10
C LEU A 65 -10.76 14.04 -1.78
N ASP A 66 -10.53 13.79 -3.08
CA ASP A 66 -11.17 12.69 -3.81
C ASP A 66 -10.89 11.34 -3.13
N ALA A 67 -9.63 11.12 -2.73
CA ALA A 67 -9.22 9.91 -2.03
C ALA A 67 -9.88 9.78 -0.65
N ALA A 68 -10.00 10.87 0.12
CA ALA A 68 -10.70 10.88 1.40
C ALA A 68 -12.17 10.45 1.21
N ASN A 69 -12.88 11.03 0.24
CA ASN A 69 -14.25 10.66 -0.06
C ASN A 69 -14.38 9.21 -0.54
N ALA A 70 -13.43 8.72 -1.35
CA ALA A 70 -13.39 7.33 -1.77
C ALA A 70 -13.23 6.38 -0.57
N ILE A 71 -12.38 6.73 0.41
CA ILE A 71 -12.22 5.95 1.64
C ILE A 71 -13.53 5.93 2.44
N MET A 72 -14.26 7.04 2.53
CA MET A 72 -15.57 7.06 3.19
C MET A 72 -16.55 6.12 2.52
N GLN A 73 -16.61 6.11 1.18
CA GLN A 73 -17.45 5.16 0.45
C GLN A 73 -17.03 3.69 0.69
N MET A 74 -15.73 3.42 0.85
CA MET A 74 -15.25 2.07 1.21
C MET A 74 -15.74 1.69 2.62
N VAL A 75 -15.67 2.63 3.59
CA VAL A 75 -16.18 2.43 4.96
C VAL A 75 -17.67 2.08 4.95
N GLU A 76 -18.47 2.80 4.18
CA GLU A 76 -19.92 2.54 4.02
C GLU A 76 -20.19 1.19 3.36
N ARG A 77 -19.52 0.91 2.23
CA ARG A 77 -19.69 -0.32 1.45
C ARG A 77 -19.41 -1.58 2.25
N HIS A 78 -18.41 -1.52 3.13
CA HIS A 78 -18.00 -2.65 3.98
C HIS A 78 -18.62 -2.60 5.39
N ALA A 79 -19.55 -1.68 5.66
CA ALA A 79 -20.20 -1.50 6.95
C ALA A 79 -19.18 -1.44 8.12
N LEU A 80 -18.07 -0.76 7.90
CA LEU A 80 -17.04 -0.62 8.91
C LEU A 80 -17.49 0.35 10.01
N ARG A 81 -16.95 0.17 11.22
CA ARG A 81 -17.15 1.17 12.28
C ARG A 81 -16.52 2.49 11.83
N SER A 82 -17.19 3.60 12.18
CA SER A 82 -16.60 4.92 12.02
C SER A 82 -15.28 4.98 12.82
N PHE A 83 -14.35 5.76 12.33
CA PHE A 83 -13.08 6.03 13.00
C PHE A 83 -13.25 7.22 13.96
N ASP A 84 -12.44 7.23 15.03
CA ASP A 84 -12.45 8.29 16.03
C ASP A 84 -11.71 9.53 15.51
N CYS A 85 -12.32 10.26 14.59
CA CYS A 85 -11.79 11.53 14.10
C CYS A 85 -12.48 12.76 14.69
N LEU A 86 -13.50 12.57 15.53
CA LEU A 86 -14.35 13.64 16.05
C LEU A 86 -13.53 14.74 16.75
N ILE A 87 -12.59 14.36 17.63
CA ILE A 87 -11.74 15.33 18.34
C ILE A 87 -10.92 16.16 17.33
N ASN A 88 -10.37 15.53 16.32
CA ASN A 88 -9.58 16.22 15.30
C ASN A 88 -10.43 17.19 14.47
N LEU A 89 -11.65 16.80 14.12
CA LEU A 89 -12.59 17.67 13.41
C LEU A 89 -13.11 18.82 14.30
N MET A 90 -13.23 18.60 15.61
CA MET A 90 -13.53 19.69 16.55
C MET A 90 -12.37 20.69 16.68
N LEU A 91 -11.13 20.23 16.60
CA LEU A 91 -9.94 21.09 16.61
C LEU A 91 -9.69 21.82 15.28
N LEU A 92 -10.23 21.29 14.19
CA LEU A 92 -10.07 21.80 12.82
C LEU A 92 -11.48 21.86 12.18
N PRO A 93 -12.36 22.77 12.64
CA PRO A 93 -13.75 22.83 12.19
C PRO A 93 -13.89 23.13 10.70
N GLU A 94 -12.89 23.75 10.07
CA GLU A 94 -12.82 23.97 8.64
C GLU A 94 -12.80 22.67 7.84
N LEU A 95 -12.26 21.58 8.39
CA LEU A 95 -12.29 20.25 7.75
C LEU A 95 -13.68 19.62 7.85
N ALA A 96 -14.40 19.86 8.94
CA ALA A 96 -15.76 19.36 9.11
C ALA A 96 -16.77 20.08 8.21
N ALA A 97 -16.50 21.34 7.86
CA ALA A 97 -17.31 22.16 6.97
C ALA A 97 -16.91 22.08 5.51
N LEU A 98 -15.87 21.29 5.18
CA LEU A 98 -15.36 21.20 3.82
C LEU A 98 -16.33 20.45 2.92
N GLU A 99 -16.80 21.13 1.89
CA GLU A 99 -17.60 20.56 0.81
C GLU A 99 -16.67 20.20 -0.36
N HIS A 100 -16.67 18.94 -0.77
CA HIS A 100 -15.94 18.43 -1.92
C HIS A 100 -16.71 17.27 -2.56
N GLU A 101 -17.04 17.43 -3.83
CA GLU A 101 -17.88 16.45 -4.54
C GLU A 101 -17.08 15.31 -5.17
N GLY A 102 -15.79 15.55 -5.47
CA GLY A 102 -14.92 14.55 -6.10
C GLY A 102 -14.74 13.32 -5.21
N CYS A 103 -14.77 12.14 -5.83
CA CYS A 103 -14.63 10.87 -5.14
C CYS A 103 -13.92 9.86 -6.05
N ALA A 104 -12.61 9.73 -5.90
CA ALA A 104 -11.81 8.83 -6.71
C ALA A 104 -10.59 8.32 -5.97
N ALA A 105 -10.30 7.03 -6.11
CA ALA A 105 -9.02 6.43 -5.78
C ALA A 105 -8.40 5.86 -7.06
N PRO A 106 -7.06 5.83 -7.20
CA PRO A 106 -6.41 5.30 -8.39
C PRO A 106 -6.75 3.83 -8.62
N THR A 107 -7.27 3.49 -9.80
CA THR A 107 -7.59 2.12 -10.20
C THR A 107 -6.70 1.61 -11.33
N ASN A 108 -5.84 2.48 -11.89
CA ASN A 108 -4.93 2.14 -12.98
C ASN A 108 -3.57 2.76 -12.71
N TYR A 109 -2.64 1.95 -12.26
CA TYR A 109 -1.25 2.35 -12.01
C TYR A 109 -0.28 1.19 -12.18
N HIS A 110 0.99 1.54 -12.37
CA HIS A 110 2.13 0.64 -12.28
C HIS A 110 3.27 1.41 -11.63
N LYS A 111 3.65 1.04 -10.43
CA LYS A 111 4.65 1.73 -9.61
C LYS A 111 5.72 0.78 -9.14
N TYR A 112 6.97 1.16 -9.35
CA TYR A 112 8.13 0.49 -8.77
C TYR A 112 8.75 1.41 -7.71
N TYR A 113 8.75 0.95 -6.48
CA TYR A 113 9.36 1.61 -5.33
C TYR A 113 10.70 0.94 -5.03
N GLU A 114 11.74 1.37 -5.73
CA GLU A 114 13.07 0.77 -5.69
C GLU A 114 13.60 0.67 -4.25
N GLY A 115 13.57 1.77 -3.48
CA GLY A 115 14.05 1.80 -2.10
C GLY A 115 13.29 0.86 -1.14
N SER A 116 12.07 0.46 -1.49
CA SER A 116 11.27 -0.48 -0.71
C SER A 116 11.27 -1.89 -1.30
N GLY A 117 11.86 -2.08 -2.48
CA GLY A 117 11.87 -3.37 -3.18
C GLY A 117 10.49 -3.92 -3.51
N ILE A 118 9.56 -3.05 -3.90
CA ILE A 118 8.18 -3.41 -4.19
C ILE A 118 7.70 -2.85 -5.52
N VAL A 119 7.02 -3.69 -6.28
CA VAL A 119 6.21 -3.29 -7.44
C VAL A 119 4.74 -3.41 -7.07
N ARG A 120 3.99 -2.36 -7.34
CA ARG A 120 2.53 -2.35 -7.23
C ARG A 120 1.91 -2.02 -8.58
N CYS A 121 1.00 -2.86 -9.02
CA CYS A 121 0.23 -2.64 -10.25
C CYS A 121 -1.24 -2.92 -10.00
N ARG A 122 -2.10 -2.05 -10.51
CA ARG A 122 -3.55 -2.26 -10.57
C ARG A 122 -4.07 -1.88 -11.95
N ARG A 123 -5.03 -2.64 -12.44
CA ARG A 123 -5.79 -2.38 -13.66
C ARG A 123 -7.27 -2.72 -13.39
N GLY A 124 -8.03 -1.71 -12.98
CA GLY A 124 -9.44 -1.88 -12.62
C GLY A 124 -9.63 -2.94 -11.53
N SER A 125 -10.18 -4.09 -11.93
CA SER A 125 -10.59 -5.19 -11.05
C SER A 125 -9.47 -6.14 -10.64
N TRP A 126 -8.24 -5.97 -11.11
CA TRP A 126 -7.11 -6.82 -10.71
C TRP A 126 -5.89 -6.02 -10.29
N SER A 127 -5.10 -6.62 -9.42
CA SER A 127 -3.83 -6.08 -8.96
C SER A 127 -2.76 -7.16 -8.85
N TYR A 128 -1.50 -6.76 -8.92
CA TYR A 128 -0.39 -7.61 -8.50
C TYR A 128 0.66 -6.83 -7.72
N THR A 129 1.37 -7.57 -6.87
CA THR A 129 2.50 -7.07 -6.10
C THR A 129 3.69 -7.99 -6.30
N ILE A 130 4.87 -7.42 -6.51
CA ILE A 130 6.14 -8.15 -6.49
C ILE A 130 6.98 -7.60 -5.34
N LEU A 131 7.56 -8.49 -4.55
CA LEU A 131 8.40 -8.15 -3.39
C LEU A 131 9.80 -8.74 -3.53
N ASN A 132 10.81 -7.98 -3.13
CA ASN A 132 12.09 -8.57 -2.72
C ASN A 132 12.07 -8.96 -1.22
N ASN A 133 13.10 -9.64 -0.77
CA ASN A 133 13.29 -10.03 0.63
C ASN A 133 12.10 -10.80 1.26
N SER A 134 11.30 -11.46 0.42
CA SER A 134 10.17 -12.28 0.86
C SER A 134 10.16 -13.62 0.14
N PRO A 135 9.93 -14.74 0.85
CA PRO A 135 9.74 -16.04 0.21
C PRO A 135 8.44 -16.09 -0.61
N SER A 136 7.45 -15.30 -0.26
CA SER A 136 6.25 -15.05 -1.06
C SER A 136 6.48 -13.76 -1.84
N PHE A 137 6.95 -13.87 -3.06
CA PHE A 137 7.46 -12.72 -3.82
C PHE A 137 6.49 -12.18 -4.87
N LEU A 138 5.44 -12.91 -5.21
CA LEU A 138 4.40 -12.45 -6.15
C LEU A 138 3.03 -12.73 -5.56
N PHE A 139 2.19 -11.71 -5.53
CA PHE A 139 0.78 -11.75 -5.15
C PHE A 139 -0.03 -11.22 -6.31
N PHE A 140 -1.14 -11.88 -6.59
CA PHE A 140 -2.11 -11.45 -7.61
C PHE A 140 -3.51 -11.56 -7.02
N GLN A 141 -4.37 -10.60 -7.35
CA GLN A 141 -5.78 -10.59 -6.96
C GLN A 141 -6.66 -10.16 -8.14
N HIS A 142 -7.77 -10.87 -8.31
CA HIS A 142 -8.84 -10.52 -9.23
C HIS A 142 -10.19 -11.01 -8.67
N GLY A 143 -11.03 -10.10 -8.23
CA GLY A 143 -12.24 -10.43 -7.48
C GLY A 143 -11.89 -11.25 -6.23
N ASP A 144 -12.55 -12.40 -6.06
CA ASP A 144 -12.31 -13.33 -4.95
C ASP A 144 -11.11 -14.27 -5.17
N PHE A 145 -10.53 -14.27 -6.38
CA PHE A 145 -9.37 -15.08 -6.69
C PHE A 145 -8.09 -14.38 -6.21
N THR A 146 -7.31 -15.11 -5.41
CA THR A 146 -5.99 -14.69 -4.96
C THR A 146 -4.95 -15.76 -5.30
N LEU A 147 -3.78 -15.31 -5.75
CA LEU A 147 -2.63 -16.17 -6.02
C LEU A 147 -1.41 -15.63 -5.29
N THR A 148 -0.71 -16.51 -4.57
CA THR A 148 0.60 -16.22 -3.99
C THR A 148 1.62 -17.19 -4.55
N VAL A 149 2.72 -16.67 -5.09
CA VAL A 149 3.80 -17.48 -5.67
C VAL A 149 4.97 -17.55 -4.71
N ARG A 150 5.41 -18.79 -4.47
CA ARG A 150 6.63 -19.12 -3.74
C ARG A 150 7.40 -20.18 -4.54
N ILE A 151 8.70 -20.16 -4.46
CA ILE A 151 9.55 -21.21 -5.03
C ILE A 151 10.29 -21.91 -3.90
N GLY A 152 9.99 -23.21 -3.72
CA GLY A 152 10.76 -24.08 -2.84
C GLY A 152 12.03 -24.52 -3.58
N ALA A 153 13.18 -24.26 -2.98
CA ALA A 153 14.47 -24.75 -3.48
C ALA A 153 15.29 -25.20 -2.29
N SER A 154 15.77 -26.43 -2.32
CA SER A 154 16.65 -26.96 -1.27
C SER A 154 18.10 -26.88 -1.74
N PHE A 155 18.87 -26.01 -1.08
CA PHE A 155 20.31 -25.87 -1.29
C PHE A 155 20.98 -25.52 0.03
N CYS A 156 21.87 -26.38 0.51
CA CYS A 156 22.70 -26.14 1.70
C CYS A 156 21.91 -25.50 2.86
N GLU A 157 20.88 -26.19 3.36
CA GLU A 157 19.98 -25.77 4.45
C GLU A 157 18.99 -24.63 4.08
N HIS A 158 19.16 -23.97 2.94
CA HIS A 158 18.16 -23.02 2.45
C HIS A 158 17.01 -23.76 1.75
N ARG A 159 15.77 -23.44 2.16
CA ARG A 159 14.57 -24.16 1.68
C ARG A 159 13.69 -23.36 0.73
N ASN A 160 13.93 -22.07 0.62
CA ASN A 160 13.07 -21.17 -0.18
C ASN A 160 13.93 -20.22 -1.02
N PHE A 161 13.43 -19.89 -2.19
CA PHE A 161 13.90 -18.74 -2.93
C PHE A 161 13.41 -17.46 -2.22
N VAL A 162 14.35 -16.60 -1.81
CA VAL A 162 14.08 -15.30 -1.21
C VAL A 162 14.87 -14.27 -2.02
N PRO A 163 14.25 -13.55 -2.96
CA PRO A 163 14.97 -12.64 -3.83
C PRO A 163 15.60 -11.49 -3.05
N ALA A 164 16.91 -11.35 -3.16
CA ALA A 164 17.64 -10.24 -2.56
C ALA A 164 17.54 -8.96 -3.38
N THR A 165 17.33 -9.10 -4.70
CA THR A 165 17.17 -7.96 -5.60
C THR A 165 15.93 -8.10 -6.46
N LEU A 166 15.37 -6.95 -6.82
CA LEU A 166 14.25 -6.77 -7.72
C LEU A 166 14.62 -5.62 -8.66
N ALA A 167 14.66 -5.88 -9.96
CA ALA A 167 15.03 -4.86 -10.95
C ALA A 167 14.16 -4.97 -12.22
N PRO A 168 13.83 -3.86 -12.87
CA PRO A 168 13.17 -3.88 -14.18
C PRO A 168 14.05 -4.62 -15.21
N LYS A 169 13.42 -5.47 -16.04
CA LYS A 169 14.10 -6.20 -17.11
C LYS A 169 13.10 -6.59 -18.21
N ASP A 170 13.41 -6.25 -19.45
CA ASP A 170 12.72 -6.72 -20.68
C ASP A 170 11.17 -6.60 -20.61
N GLY A 171 10.67 -5.45 -20.14
CA GLY A 171 9.23 -5.22 -20.00
C GLY A 171 8.59 -5.88 -18.77
N GLY A 172 9.39 -6.50 -17.92
CA GLY A 172 8.97 -7.13 -16.65
C GLY A 172 9.95 -6.83 -15.53
N TYR A 173 10.11 -7.79 -14.62
CA TYR A 173 11.02 -7.69 -13.48
C TYR A 173 11.85 -8.96 -13.31
N ALA A 174 13.12 -8.78 -13.03
CA ALA A 174 14.02 -9.86 -12.63
C ALA A 174 14.15 -9.88 -11.10
N LEU A 175 13.98 -11.06 -10.55
CA LEU A 175 14.22 -11.36 -9.14
C LEU A 175 15.49 -12.24 -9.06
N HIS A 176 16.44 -11.88 -8.22
CA HIS A 176 17.69 -12.60 -8.11
C HIS A 176 18.05 -12.89 -6.66
N GLN A 177 18.59 -14.11 -6.45
CA GLN A 177 19.17 -14.54 -5.19
C GLN A 177 20.48 -15.26 -5.46
N THR A 178 21.53 -14.93 -4.72
CA THR A 178 22.78 -15.69 -4.67
C THR A 178 22.91 -16.34 -3.32
N MET A 179 23.20 -17.62 -3.28
CA MET A 179 23.44 -18.36 -2.04
C MET A 179 24.80 -19.04 -2.13
N THR A 180 25.50 -19.04 -1.01
CA THR A 180 26.74 -19.79 -0.81
C THR A 180 26.55 -20.68 0.42
N GLY A 181 27.02 -21.90 0.36
CA GLY A 181 26.91 -22.83 1.49
C GLY A 181 27.75 -24.08 1.26
N TRP A 182 27.94 -24.84 2.32
CA TRP A 182 28.65 -26.11 2.27
C TRP A 182 27.72 -27.20 1.78
N TYR A 183 28.16 -28.00 0.81
CA TYR A 183 27.39 -29.11 0.29
C TYR A 183 27.42 -30.34 1.23
N TYR A 184 28.51 -30.46 1.98
CA TYR A 184 28.69 -31.42 3.06
C TYR A 184 29.19 -30.70 4.29
N LEU A 185 28.65 -31.06 5.44
CA LEU A 185 29.27 -30.72 6.73
C LEU A 185 30.56 -31.54 6.83
N PRO A 186 31.68 -30.95 7.25
CA PRO A 186 32.93 -31.69 7.50
C PRO A 186 32.77 -32.71 8.62
#